data_d45ad9e63c686b5f105401e083678c00
#
_entry.id   d45ad9e63c686b5f105401e083678c00
#
_cell.length_a   1.000
_cell.length_b   1.000
_cell.length_c   1.000
_cell.angle_alpha   90.00
_cell.angle_beta   90.00
_cell.angle_gamma   90.00
#
_symmetry.space_group_name_H-M   'P 1'
#
loop_
_entity.id
_entity.type
_entity.pdbx_description
1 polymer ?
#
loop_
_entity_poly.entity_id
_entity_poly.type
_entity_poly.pdbx_seq_one_letter_code
_entity_poly.pdbx_strand_id
1 'polypeptide(L)'
;MIKTQNKITFYEQNMNNHFSSIASKYRSVRTLDIEPVLHIKNQINGKSKISMADIGCGDGRYSLEFLRQFGDKCYLHCIDYNENMIKSLEDYLTEQNITNFCTRQGDANRMPLDNDSMDCIVTFNAIHHFDVPKFLSESVRSLNDDGRLFIYTRLENQNHRSIWGEQFPLFAEIETRLYELDELKHYIQEADMRIHSTRVFGYHRTSSLNRLVTQAENNHYSTFALYGKEAFQESLMTFQQNIKDNFDDLEQIKWTDENILIEIRK
;
A
#
# COMPACT_ATOMS: atom_id res chain seq x y z
N MET A 1 26.36 12.63 -8.13
CA MET A 1 25.72 12.69 -6.79
C MET A 1 24.70 13.82 -6.64
N ILE A 2 24.98 15.09 -6.95
CA ILE A 2 24.03 16.23 -6.74
C ILE A 2 22.76 16.14 -7.65
N LYS A 3 22.86 15.64 -8.88
CA LYS A 3 21.71 15.49 -9.78
C LYS A 3 20.74 14.39 -9.37
N THR A 4 21.19 13.37 -8.66
CA THR A 4 20.35 12.25 -8.19
C THR A 4 19.57 12.68 -6.95
N GLN A 5 20.22 13.42 -6.04
CA GLN A 5 19.59 13.93 -4.82
C GLN A 5 18.47 14.94 -5.11
N ASN A 6 18.66 15.84 -6.09
CA ASN A 6 17.63 16.79 -6.52
C ASN A 6 16.41 16.11 -7.21
N LYS A 7 16.61 14.99 -7.90
CA LYS A 7 15.52 14.21 -8.50
C LYS A 7 14.67 13.50 -7.43
N ILE A 8 15.31 12.93 -6.42
CA ILE A 8 14.64 12.25 -5.30
C ILE A 8 13.77 13.26 -4.53
N THR A 9 14.32 14.42 -4.16
CA THR A 9 13.57 15.47 -3.41
C THR A 9 12.38 16.03 -4.21
N PHE A 10 12.53 16.23 -5.52
CA PHE A 10 11.44 16.69 -6.39
C PHE A 10 10.34 15.64 -6.52
N TYR A 11 10.71 14.37 -6.61
CA TYR A 11 9.77 13.25 -6.67
C TYR A 11 8.98 13.10 -5.37
N GLU A 12 9.66 13.14 -4.20
CA GLU A 12 9.04 13.07 -2.88
C GLU A 12 8.05 14.21 -2.65
N GLN A 13 8.40 15.44 -3.07
CA GLN A 13 7.50 16.58 -3.01
C GLN A 13 6.25 16.40 -3.89
N ASN A 14 6.41 15.87 -5.11
CA ASN A 14 5.28 15.63 -6.00
C ASN A 14 4.34 14.55 -5.45
N MET A 15 4.89 13.48 -4.88
CA MET A 15 4.08 12.43 -4.24
C MET A 15 3.35 12.94 -3.00
N ASN A 16 4.02 13.72 -2.15
CA ASN A 16 3.37 14.33 -0.98
C ASN A 16 2.23 15.29 -1.39
N ASN A 17 2.43 16.10 -2.42
CA ASN A 17 1.41 16.97 -2.98
C ASN A 17 0.25 16.15 -3.58
N HIS A 18 0.55 15.07 -4.29
CA HIS A 18 -0.44 14.15 -4.83
C HIS A 18 -1.32 13.58 -3.71
N PHE A 19 -0.74 12.95 -2.69
CA PHE A 19 -1.49 12.38 -1.57
C PHE A 19 -2.28 13.44 -0.80
N SER A 20 -1.72 14.63 -0.58
CA SER A 20 -2.44 15.73 0.05
C SER A 20 -3.67 16.17 -0.74
N SER A 21 -3.60 16.19 -2.09
CA SER A 21 -4.69 16.62 -2.95
C SER A 21 -5.85 15.63 -3.03
N ILE A 22 -5.59 14.34 -2.78
CA ILE A 22 -6.59 13.27 -2.88
C ILE A 22 -7.05 12.72 -1.52
N ALA A 23 -6.45 13.15 -0.41
CA ALA A 23 -6.70 12.59 0.93
C ALA A 23 -8.21 12.46 1.24
N SER A 24 -9.02 13.49 0.95
CA SER A 24 -10.47 13.49 1.21
C SER A 24 -11.28 12.53 0.31
N LYS A 25 -10.72 12.11 -0.84
CA LYS A 25 -11.39 11.24 -1.83
C LYS A 25 -10.73 9.86 -1.92
N TYR A 26 -9.55 9.69 -1.32
CA TYR A 26 -8.72 8.50 -1.49
C TYR A 26 -9.47 7.21 -1.15
N ARG A 27 -10.23 7.22 -0.06
CA ARG A 27 -11.01 6.08 0.41
C ARG A 27 -12.13 5.67 -0.54
N SER A 28 -12.78 6.62 -1.19
CA SER A 28 -13.94 6.35 -2.06
C SER A 28 -13.56 5.74 -3.41
N VAL A 29 -12.32 5.90 -3.85
CA VAL A 29 -11.84 5.38 -5.15
C VAL A 29 -11.10 4.05 -5.04
N ARG A 30 -10.71 3.63 -3.82
CA ARG A 30 -9.92 2.41 -3.58
C ARG A 30 -10.79 1.24 -3.14
N THR A 31 -10.48 0.05 -3.64
CA THR A 31 -11.08 -1.21 -3.18
C THR A 31 -10.36 -1.67 -1.91
N LEU A 32 -11.11 -2.20 -0.95
CA LEU A 32 -10.59 -2.85 0.25
C LEU A 32 -10.70 -4.37 0.08
N ASP A 33 -9.59 -5.05 0.23
CA ASP A 33 -9.50 -6.51 0.27
C ASP A 33 -9.28 -6.93 1.72
N ILE A 34 -10.25 -7.61 2.32
CA ILE A 34 -10.23 -7.94 3.75
C ILE A 34 -9.43 -9.22 4.06
N GLU A 35 -9.29 -10.11 3.08
CA GLU A 35 -8.68 -11.43 3.27
C GLU A 35 -7.25 -11.39 3.83
N PRO A 36 -6.36 -10.44 3.43
CA PRO A 36 -5.03 -10.33 4.04
C PRO A 36 -5.11 -9.95 5.51
N VAL A 37 -6.05 -9.07 5.91
CA VAL A 37 -6.28 -8.68 7.31
C VAL A 37 -6.72 -9.88 8.14
N LEU A 38 -7.68 -10.67 7.62
CA LEU A 38 -8.14 -11.91 8.26
C LEU A 38 -7.03 -12.96 8.37
N HIS A 39 -6.18 -13.06 7.34
CA HIS A 39 -5.03 -13.94 7.38
C HIS A 39 -4.06 -13.53 8.49
N ILE A 40 -3.68 -12.25 8.56
CA ILE A 40 -2.80 -11.71 9.62
C ILE A 40 -3.41 -11.97 11.00
N LYS A 41 -4.72 -11.71 11.17
CA LYS A 41 -5.42 -11.98 12.43
C LYS A 41 -5.24 -13.44 12.87
N ASN A 42 -5.36 -14.39 11.96
CA ASN A 42 -5.20 -15.80 12.26
C ASN A 42 -3.74 -16.15 12.64
N GLN A 43 -2.75 -15.48 12.04
CA GLN A 43 -1.34 -15.72 12.32
C GLN A 43 -0.89 -15.19 13.69
N ILE A 44 -1.44 -14.06 14.15
CA ILE A 44 -1.07 -13.45 15.44
C ILE A 44 -2.10 -13.73 16.55
N ASN A 45 -2.96 -14.73 16.33
CA ASN A 45 -3.94 -15.17 17.33
C ASN A 45 -3.26 -15.82 18.54
N GLY A 46 -3.78 -15.54 19.75
CA GLY A 46 -3.28 -16.13 21.02
C GLY A 46 -2.78 -15.10 22.02
N LYS A 47 -2.45 -13.87 21.64
CA LYS A 47 -2.12 -12.79 22.57
C LYS A 47 -3.40 -12.12 23.12
N SER A 48 -3.40 -11.79 24.40
CA SER A 48 -4.52 -11.09 25.05
C SER A 48 -4.53 -9.59 24.73
N LYS A 49 -3.34 -9.02 24.46
CA LYS A 49 -3.14 -7.66 23.99
C LYS A 49 -2.09 -7.67 22.89
N ILE A 50 -2.27 -6.84 21.90
CA ILE A 50 -1.40 -6.71 20.72
C ILE A 50 -1.09 -5.24 20.51
N SER A 51 0.19 -4.89 20.53
CA SER A 51 0.69 -3.59 20.06
C SER A 51 1.05 -3.72 18.58
N MET A 52 0.30 -3.05 17.71
CA MET A 52 0.47 -3.12 16.26
C MET A 52 0.80 -1.76 15.68
N ALA A 53 1.66 -1.71 14.67
CA ALA A 53 1.91 -0.49 13.90
C ALA A 53 1.53 -0.70 12.42
N ASP A 54 0.79 0.25 11.84
CA ASP A 54 0.46 0.34 10.40
C ASP A 54 1.32 1.46 9.81
N ILE A 55 2.33 1.08 9.01
CA ILE A 55 3.33 1.99 8.44
C ILE A 55 2.97 2.32 6.99
N GLY A 56 2.83 3.63 6.71
CA GLY A 56 2.25 4.11 5.47
C GLY A 56 0.73 3.89 5.46
N CYS A 57 0.08 4.16 6.61
CA CYS A 57 -1.34 3.85 6.86
C CYS A 57 -2.31 4.66 5.96
N GLY A 58 -1.83 5.74 5.32
CA GLY A 58 -2.65 6.61 4.48
C GLY A 58 -3.85 7.17 5.24
N ASP A 59 -5.02 7.13 4.60
CA ASP A 59 -6.29 7.61 5.15
C ASP A 59 -7.01 6.60 6.08
N GLY A 60 -6.33 5.51 6.49
CA GLY A 60 -6.79 4.57 7.50
C GLY A 60 -7.74 3.47 7.03
N ARG A 61 -7.83 3.22 5.73
CA ARG A 61 -8.73 2.21 5.16
C ARG A 61 -8.47 0.81 5.72
N TYR A 62 -7.21 0.35 5.78
CA TYR A 62 -6.83 -0.92 6.39
C TYR A 62 -6.73 -0.83 7.91
N SER A 63 -6.29 0.32 8.44
CA SER A 63 -6.23 0.56 9.89
C SER A 63 -7.59 0.33 10.57
N LEU A 64 -8.70 0.82 9.97
CA LEU A 64 -10.05 0.57 10.49
C LEU A 64 -10.37 -0.93 10.49
N GLU A 65 -10.02 -1.66 9.44
CA GLU A 65 -10.31 -3.09 9.38
C GLU A 65 -9.48 -3.89 10.41
N PHE A 66 -8.22 -3.53 10.64
CA PHE A 66 -7.45 -4.11 11.75
C PHE A 66 -8.16 -3.88 13.09
N LEU A 67 -8.55 -2.65 13.39
CA LEU A 67 -9.23 -2.30 14.64
C LEU A 67 -10.57 -3.02 14.79
N ARG A 68 -11.37 -3.14 13.73
CA ARG A 68 -12.62 -3.93 13.73
C ARG A 68 -12.39 -5.42 13.96
N GLN A 69 -11.36 -5.99 13.31
CA GLN A 69 -11.11 -7.42 13.39
C GLN A 69 -10.50 -7.86 14.72
N PHE A 70 -9.65 -7.02 15.31
CA PHE A 70 -8.98 -7.34 16.58
C PHE A 70 -9.72 -6.82 17.81
N GLY A 71 -10.56 -5.78 17.64
CA GLY A 71 -11.30 -5.14 18.73
C GLY A 71 -10.37 -4.62 19.82
N ASP A 72 -10.81 -4.69 21.07
CA ASP A 72 -10.07 -4.17 22.24
C ASP A 72 -8.75 -4.89 22.54
N LYS A 73 -8.45 -5.97 21.82
CA LYS A 73 -7.16 -6.66 21.95
C LYS A 73 -6.01 -5.93 21.25
N CYS A 74 -6.29 -5.10 20.27
CA CYS A 74 -5.28 -4.37 19.51
C CYS A 74 -5.25 -2.91 19.95
N TYR A 75 -4.03 -2.37 20.16
CA TYR A 75 -3.76 -0.95 20.12
C TYR A 75 -2.94 -0.65 18.88
N LEU A 76 -3.47 0.20 17.98
CA LEU A 76 -2.89 0.45 16.67
C LEU A 76 -2.16 1.79 16.61
N HIS A 77 -0.88 1.76 16.26
CA HIS A 77 -0.07 2.94 15.95
C HIS A 77 -0.13 3.18 14.44
N CYS A 78 -0.85 4.21 14.02
CA CYS A 78 -0.99 4.60 12.61
C CYS A 78 0.07 5.63 12.25
N ILE A 79 0.98 5.29 11.34
CA ILE A 79 2.12 6.15 10.99
C ILE A 79 2.11 6.39 9.49
N ASP A 80 2.14 7.66 9.09
CA ASP A 80 2.28 8.07 7.69
C ASP A 80 3.14 9.33 7.58
N TYR A 81 3.83 9.49 6.46
CA TYR A 81 4.66 10.67 6.20
C TYR A 81 3.81 11.92 5.92
N ASN A 82 2.62 11.73 5.34
CA ASN A 82 1.73 12.82 4.92
C ASN A 82 0.78 13.22 6.05
N GLU A 83 0.93 14.45 6.56
CA GLU A 83 0.11 15.00 7.65
C GLU A 83 -1.40 15.04 7.31
N ASN A 84 -1.75 15.33 6.06
CA ASN A 84 -3.16 15.37 5.65
C ASN A 84 -3.81 13.98 5.64
N MET A 85 -3.04 12.94 5.32
CA MET A 85 -3.48 11.54 5.44
C MET A 85 -3.73 11.18 6.91
N ILE A 86 -2.79 11.51 7.78
CA ILE A 86 -2.92 11.29 9.24
C ILE A 86 -4.16 11.97 9.79
N LYS A 87 -4.40 13.23 9.44
CA LYS A 87 -5.60 13.98 9.87
C LYS A 87 -6.89 13.32 9.34
N SER A 88 -6.92 12.95 8.06
CA SER A 88 -8.08 12.28 7.46
C SER A 88 -8.36 10.91 8.11
N LEU A 89 -7.31 10.18 8.51
CA LEU A 89 -7.42 8.92 9.24
C LEU A 89 -7.98 9.14 10.63
N GLU A 90 -7.46 10.13 11.37
CA GLU A 90 -7.89 10.43 12.74
C GLU A 90 -9.36 10.83 12.79
N ASP A 91 -9.78 11.74 11.91
CA ASP A 91 -11.18 12.12 11.75
C ASP A 91 -12.06 10.89 11.46
N TYR A 92 -11.63 10.05 10.52
CA TYR A 92 -12.37 8.86 10.12
C TYR A 92 -12.54 7.83 11.24
N LEU A 93 -11.47 7.49 11.96
CA LEU A 93 -11.55 6.52 13.04
C LEU A 93 -12.38 7.06 14.21
N THR A 94 -12.29 8.36 14.49
CA THR A 94 -13.08 9.05 15.51
C THR A 94 -14.57 9.02 15.17
N GLU A 95 -14.94 9.30 13.91
CA GLU A 95 -16.33 9.19 13.43
C GLU A 95 -16.89 7.76 13.56
N GLN A 96 -16.02 6.74 13.49
CA GLN A 96 -16.40 5.34 13.71
C GLN A 96 -16.43 4.93 15.20
N ASN A 97 -16.23 5.88 16.14
CA ASN A 97 -16.15 5.65 17.58
C ASN A 97 -15.02 4.68 17.99
N ILE A 98 -13.94 4.65 17.25
CA ILE A 98 -12.75 3.87 17.58
C ILE A 98 -11.85 4.70 18.51
N THR A 99 -11.30 4.08 19.55
CA THR A 99 -10.48 4.77 20.59
C THR A 99 -9.14 4.08 20.86
N ASN A 100 -8.95 2.86 20.41
CA ASN A 100 -7.77 2.05 20.67
C ASN A 100 -6.68 2.22 19.58
N PHE A 101 -6.39 3.47 19.23
CA PHE A 101 -5.34 3.83 18.28
C PHE A 101 -4.62 5.12 18.68
N CYS A 102 -3.48 5.37 18.07
CA CYS A 102 -2.85 6.69 18.00
C CYS A 102 -2.33 6.96 16.58
N THR A 103 -2.26 8.22 16.24
CA THR A 103 -1.74 8.71 14.95
C THR A 103 -0.43 9.44 15.17
N ARG A 104 0.52 9.25 14.27
CA ARG A 104 1.78 10.00 14.26
C ARG A 104 2.24 10.27 12.83
N GLN A 105 2.56 11.52 12.55
CA GLN A 105 3.34 11.81 11.36
C GLN A 105 4.75 11.24 11.55
N GLY A 106 5.25 10.45 10.59
CA GLY A 106 6.55 9.82 10.69
C GLY A 106 7.04 9.23 9.38
N ASP A 107 8.36 9.11 9.29
CA ASP A 107 9.04 8.48 8.16
C ASP A 107 9.24 6.98 8.45
N ALA A 108 8.90 6.13 7.49
CA ALA A 108 9.15 4.69 7.57
C ALA A 108 10.65 4.36 7.75
N ASN A 109 11.52 5.26 7.29
CA ASN A 109 12.98 5.14 7.42
C ASN A 109 13.50 5.50 8.83
N ARG A 110 12.64 6.08 9.68
CA ARG A 110 12.91 6.43 11.09
C ARG A 110 11.59 6.48 11.84
N MET A 111 11.07 5.33 12.16
CA MET A 111 9.75 5.22 12.78
C MET A 111 9.71 5.81 14.20
N PRO A 112 8.68 6.61 14.54
CA PRO A 112 8.48 7.15 15.88
C PRO A 112 7.92 6.07 16.83
N LEU A 113 8.62 4.95 16.92
CA LEU A 113 8.31 3.79 17.77
C LEU A 113 9.50 3.51 18.70
N ASP A 114 9.20 3.01 19.89
CA ASP A 114 10.24 2.59 20.83
C ASP A 114 10.85 1.24 20.38
N ASN A 115 12.05 0.94 20.90
CA ASN A 115 12.69 -0.36 20.67
C ASN A 115 11.83 -1.46 21.30
N ASP A 116 11.79 -2.64 20.65
CA ASP A 116 11.17 -3.86 21.17
C ASP A 116 9.75 -3.66 21.72
N SER A 117 8.95 -2.81 21.06
CA SER A 117 7.65 -2.34 21.55
C SER A 117 6.45 -2.87 20.76
N MET A 118 6.69 -3.41 19.56
CA MET A 118 5.62 -3.86 18.66
C MET A 118 5.55 -5.39 18.58
N ASP A 119 4.36 -5.95 18.73
CA ASP A 119 4.07 -7.36 18.44
C ASP A 119 3.92 -7.60 16.95
N CYS A 120 3.47 -6.59 16.22
CA CYS A 120 3.20 -6.68 14.80
C CYS A 120 3.43 -5.34 14.12
N ILE A 121 4.12 -5.35 13.00
CA ILE A 121 4.20 -4.23 12.06
C ILE A 121 3.55 -4.66 10.76
N VAL A 122 2.69 -3.82 10.21
CA VAL A 122 2.07 -4.05 8.90
C VAL A 122 2.34 -2.88 7.98
N THR A 123 2.44 -3.13 6.68
CA THR A 123 2.44 -2.11 5.63
C THR A 123 1.62 -2.61 4.45
N PHE A 124 0.68 -1.79 4.00
CA PHE A 124 -0.29 -2.15 2.95
C PHE A 124 -0.17 -1.22 1.75
N ASN A 125 0.35 -1.76 0.65
CA ASN A 125 0.53 -1.04 -0.62
C ASN A 125 1.34 0.27 -0.48
N ALA A 126 2.32 0.30 0.44
CA ALA A 126 3.15 1.47 0.70
C ALA A 126 4.65 1.20 0.57
N ILE A 127 5.11 -0.06 0.61
CA ILE A 127 6.53 -0.45 0.62
C ILE A 127 7.34 0.17 -0.54
N HIS A 128 6.71 0.37 -1.71
CA HIS A 128 7.33 0.96 -2.89
C HIS A 128 7.60 2.48 -2.76
N HIS A 129 7.19 3.09 -1.65
CA HIS A 129 7.53 4.47 -1.29
C HIS A 129 8.66 4.56 -0.26
N PHE A 130 9.14 3.43 0.28
CA PHE A 130 10.13 3.39 1.36
C PHE A 130 11.54 3.12 0.85
N ASP A 131 12.54 3.54 1.61
CA ASP A 131 13.89 2.99 1.57
C ASP A 131 13.84 1.65 2.30
N VAL A 132 13.68 0.55 1.54
CA VAL A 132 13.41 -0.78 2.12
C VAL A 132 14.47 -1.23 3.11
N PRO A 133 15.79 -1.08 2.88
CA PRO A 133 16.80 -1.40 3.88
C PRO A 133 16.60 -0.67 5.21
N LYS A 134 16.29 0.64 5.18
CA LYS A 134 16.05 1.42 6.40
C LYS A 134 14.76 1.03 7.09
N PHE A 135 13.68 0.83 6.32
CA PHE A 135 12.40 0.36 6.86
C PHE A 135 12.55 -0.99 7.56
N LEU A 136 13.30 -1.93 6.98
CA LEU A 136 13.55 -3.23 7.60
C LEU A 136 14.41 -3.10 8.87
N SER A 137 15.45 -2.27 8.86
CA SER A 137 16.26 -1.99 10.06
C SER A 137 15.42 -1.39 11.20
N GLU A 138 14.53 -0.45 10.89
CA GLU A 138 13.61 0.13 11.87
C GLU A 138 12.56 -0.88 12.34
N SER A 139 12.12 -1.81 11.46
CA SER A 139 11.24 -2.90 11.83
C SER A 139 11.90 -3.86 12.80
N VAL A 140 13.17 -4.24 12.55
CA VAL A 140 13.97 -5.05 13.49
C VAL A 140 14.11 -4.36 14.85
N ARG A 141 14.39 -3.04 14.85
CA ARG A 141 14.53 -2.26 16.09
C ARG A 141 13.23 -2.21 16.91
N SER A 142 12.12 -2.02 16.23
CA SER A 142 10.84 -1.76 16.91
C SER A 142 10.04 -3.03 17.24
N LEU A 143 10.25 -4.13 16.53
CA LEU A 143 9.62 -5.42 16.83
C LEU A 143 10.25 -6.04 18.09
N ASN A 144 9.42 -6.59 18.96
CA ASN A 144 9.87 -7.48 20.03
C ASN A 144 10.40 -8.81 19.46
N ASP A 145 11.00 -9.66 20.31
CA ASP A 145 11.68 -10.90 19.87
C ASP A 145 10.76 -11.89 19.11
N ASP A 146 9.47 -11.94 19.47
CA ASP A 146 8.44 -12.76 18.80
C ASP A 146 7.63 -11.95 17.79
N GLY A 147 8.04 -10.72 17.50
CA GLY A 147 7.33 -9.79 16.64
C GLY A 147 7.31 -10.22 15.19
N ARG A 148 6.31 -9.79 14.46
CA ARG A 148 6.11 -10.13 13.06
C ARG A 148 5.92 -8.89 12.21
N LEU A 149 6.57 -8.88 11.04
CA LEU A 149 6.35 -7.90 9.99
C LEU A 149 5.51 -8.54 8.87
N PHE A 150 4.47 -7.85 8.42
CA PHE A 150 3.68 -8.23 7.26
C PHE A 150 3.74 -7.13 6.20
N ILE A 151 4.15 -7.50 5.01
CA ILE A 151 4.18 -6.62 3.84
C ILE A 151 3.12 -7.12 2.85
N TYR A 152 2.06 -6.33 2.63
CA TYR A 152 1.06 -6.58 1.60
C TYR A 152 1.28 -5.60 0.46
N THR A 153 1.60 -6.11 -0.73
CA THR A 153 1.96 -5.29 -1.88
C THR A 153 1.62 -5.97 -3.20
N ARG A 154 1.71 -5.22 -4.29
CA ARG A 154 1.77 -5.74 -5.65
C ARG A 154 3.24 -5.84 -6.07
N LEU A 155 3.63 -6.97 -6.65
CA LEU A 155 4.94 -7.13 -7.29
C LEU A 155 4.93 -6.55 -8.71
N GLU A 156 6.12 -6.27 -9.24
CA GLU A 156 6.29 -5.77 -10.61
C GLU A 156 5.61 -6.68 -11.63
N ASN A 157 5.87 -7.99 -11.59
CA ASN A 157 5.28 -8.96 -12.48
C ASN A 157 3.75 -9.09 -12.34
N GLN A 158 3.18 -8.85 -11.14
CA GLN A 158 1.74 -8.78 -10.91
C GLN A 158 1.14 -7.48 -11.49
N ASN A 159 1.91 -6.39 -11.48
CA ASN A 159 1.49 -5.13 -12.07
C ASN A 159 1.35 -5.24 -13.60
N HIS A 160 2.28 -5.91 -14.25
CA HIS A 160 2.22 -6.20 -15.68
C HIS A 160 0.97 -6.98 -16.09
N ARG A 161 0.49 -7.92 -15.24
CA ARG A 161 -0.71 -8.74 -15.49
C ARG A 161 -2.02 -8.09 -15.04
N SER A 162 -1.99 -6.89 -14.46
CA SER A 162 -3.21 -6.16 -14.12
C SER A 162 -3.87 -5.59 -15.38
N ILE A 163 -5.17 -5.28 -15.32
CA ILE A 163 -5.86 -4.62 -16.44
C ILE A 163 -5.17 -3.32 -16.87
N TRP A 164 -4.55 -2.62 -15.91
CA TRP A 164 -3.81 -1.40 -16.17
C TRP A 164 -2.48 -1.69 -16.88
N GLY A 165 -1.74 -2.70 -16.43
CA GLY A 165 -0.48 -3.11 -17.06
C GLY A 165 -0.68 -3.66 -18.47
N GLU A 166 -1.78 -4.38 -18.71
CA GLU A 166 -2.07 -4.98 -20.02
C GLU A 166 -2.70 -4.00 -21.01
N GLN A 167 -3.57 -3.09 -20.54
CA GLN A 167 -4.42 -2.31 -21.44
C GLN A 167 -4.05 -0.81 -21.48
N PHE A 168 -3.42 -0.27 -20.42
CA PHE A 168 -3.08 1.14 -20.34
C PHE A 168 -1.61 1.35 -20.75
N PRO A 169 -1.33 2.01 -21.88
CA PRO A 169 0.04 2.15 -22.40
C PRO A 169 1.01 2.73 -21.39
N LEU A 170 2.19 2.15 -21.30
CA LEU A 170 3.31 2.55 -20.44
C LEU A 170 3.03 2.44 -18.93
N PHE A 171 1.89 1.91 -18.50
CA PHE A 171 1.54 1.85 -17.06
C PHE A 171 2.52 1.01 -16.24
N ALA A 172 2.88 -0.15 -16.75
CA ALA A 172 3.82 -1.02 -16.07
C ALA A 172 5.26 -0.50 -16.18
N GLU A 173 5.65 0.05 -17.33
CA GLU A 173 7.00 0.54 -17.61
C GLU A 173 7.36 1.81 -16.84
N ILE A 174 6.40 2.70 -16.63
CA ILE A 174 6.58 3.93 -15.83
C ILE A 174 6.66 3.62 -14.33
N GLU A 175 6.00 2.53 -13.89
CA GLU A 175 5.99 2.12 -12.49
C GLU A 175 7.25 1.35 -12.10
N THR A 176 8.33 2.06 -11.89
CA THR A 176 9.66 1.50 -11.57
C THR A 176 9.93 1.35 -10.07
N ARG A 177 8.92 1.57 -9.21
CA ARG A 177 9.06 1.51 -7.75
C ARG A 177 8.68 0.16 -7.17
N LEU A 178 7.95 -0.65 -7.94
CA LEU A 178 7.55 -1.98 -7.49
C LEU A 178 8.75 -2.92 -7.54
N TYR A 179 8.76 -3.84 -6.62
CA TYR A 179 9.83 -4.82 -6.45
C TYR A 179 9.44 -6.16 -7.04
N GLU A 180 10.43 -6.89 -7.55
CA GLU A 180 10.33 -8.33 -7.70
C GLU A 180 10.48 -9.02 -6.35
N LEU A 181 9.90 -10.23 -6.22
CA LEU A 181 9.94 -10.97 -4.95
C LEU A 181 11.37 -11.27 -4.49
N ASP A 182 12.27 -11.57 -5.43
CA ASP A 182 13.63 -11.93 -5.12
C ASP A 182 14.46 -10.73 -4.62
N GLU A 183 14.14 -9.52 -5.07
CA GLU A 183 14.74 -8.30 -4.52
C GLU A 183 14.33 -8.07 -3.06
N LEU A 184 13.02 -8.22 -2.75
CA LEU A 184 12.54 -8.13 -1.36
C LEU A 184 13.15 -9.21 -0.47
N LYS A 185 13.30 -10.45 -0.97
CA LYS A 185 13.98 -11.52 -0.23
C LYS A 185 15.42 -11.16 0.10
N HIS A 186 16.14 -10.56 -0.85
CA HIS A 186 17.52 -10.13 -0.64
C HIS A 186 17.61 -9.08 0.48
N TYR A 187 16.82 -8.01 0.43
CA TYR A 187 16.80 -6.98 1.49
C TYR A 187 16.41 -7.55 2.86
N ILE A 188 15.42 -8.47 2.90
CA ILE A 188 14.99 -9.12 4.14
C ILE A 188 16.13 -9.93 4.75
N GLN A 189 16.90 -10.66 3.94
CA GLN A 189 18.06 -11.45 4.40
C GLN A 189 19.20 -10.53 4.89
N GLU A 190 19.47 -9.41 4.19
CA GLU A 190 20.48 -8.44 4.62
C GLU A 190 20.13 -7.74 5.94
N ALA A 191 18.85 -7.69 6.30
CA ALA A 191 18.37 -7.17 7.58
C ALA A 191 18.36 -8.21 8.71
N ASP A 192 18.97 -9.38 8.52
CA ASP A 192 18.96 -10.52 9.45
C ASP A 192 17.55 -11.02 9.80
N MET A 193 16.58 -10.76 8.91
CA MET A 193 15.20 -11.26 9.00
C MET A 193 14.99 -12.46 8.08
N ARG A 194 13.94 -13.23 8.34
CA ARG A 194 13.58 -14.38 7.51
C ARG A 194 12.12 -14.34 7.07
N ILE A 195 11.88 -14.69 5.82
CA ILE A 195 10.51 -14.92 5.35
C ILE A 195 9.99 -16.21 5.99
N HIS A 196 8.89 -16.09 6.72
CA HIS A 196 8.18 -17.21 7.29
C HIS A 196 7.22 -17.83 6.29
N SER A 197 6.46 -17.01 5.59
CA SER A 197 5.51 -17.43 4.57
C SER A 197 5.25 -16.34 3.55
N THR A 198 4.80 -16.75 2.36
CA THR A 198 4.25 -15.86 1.33
C THR A 198 2.90 -16.36 0.89
N ARG A 199 1.97 -15.47 0.60
CA ARG A 199 0.65 -15.82 0.10
C ARG A 199 0.20 -14.83 -0.97
N VAL A 200 -0.11 -15.33 -2.16
CA VAL A 200 -0.72 -14.55 -3.22
C VAL A 200 -2.24 -14.55 -3.04
N PHE A 201 -2.84 -13.37 -3.20
CA PHE A 201 -4.28 -13.16 -3.23
C PHE A 201 -4.68 -12.72 -4.63
N GLY A 202 -5.60 -13.46 -5.24
CA GLY A 202 -6.19 -13.14 -6.53
C GLY A 202 -7.63 -12.68 -6.35
N TYR A 203 -7.97 -11.52 -6.93
CA TYR A 203 -9.29 -10.91 -6.80
C TYR A 203 -9.95 -10.76 -8.16
N HIS A 204 -11.07 -11.42 -8.35
CA HIS A 204 -11.91 -11.19 -9.52
C HIS A 204 -12.56 -9.81 -9.41
N ARG A 205 -12.28 -8.97 -10.35
CA ARG A 205 -12.83 -7.62 -10.47
C ARG A 205 -13.82 -7.53 -11.61
N THR A 206 -14.79 -6.65 -11.45
CA THR A 206 -15.72 -6.28 -12.52
C THR A 206 -15.95 -4.79 -12.46
N SER A 207 -15.92 -4.11 -13.60
CA SER A 207 -16.19 -2.68 -13.70
C SER A 207 -16.72 -2.32 -15.09
N SER A 208 -17.30 -1.12 -15.21
CA SER A 208 -17.60 -0.55 -16.53
C SER A 208 -16.40 0.26 -17.05
N LEU A 209 -16.33 0.44 -18.38
CA LEU A 209 -15.33 1.30 -19.00
C LEU A 209 -15.36 2.72 -18.42
N ASN A 210 -16.55 3.30 -18.25
CA ASN A 210 -16.70 4.64 -17.69
C ASN A 210 -16.09 4.75 -16.28
N ARG A 211 -16.28 3.73 -15.45
CA ARG A 211 -15.70 3.72 -14.10
C ARG A 211 -14.17 3.57 -14.14
N LEU A 212 -13.62 2.74 -15.02
CA LEU A 212 -12.17 2.61 -15.20
C LEU A 212 -11.56 3.94 -15.67
N VAL A 213 -12.16 4.61 -16.64
CA VAL A 213 -11.72 5.94 -17.10
C VAL A 213 -11.73 6.94 -15.93
N THR A 214 -12.82 7.01 -15.18
CA THR A 214 -12.93 7.88 -14.00
C THR A 214 -11.87 7.57 -12.95
N GLN A 215 -11.54 6.29 -12.72
CA GLN A 215 -10.48 5.87 -11.81
C GLN A 215 -9.10 6.35 -12.27
N ALA A 216 -8.78 6.24 -13.57
CA ALA A 216 -7.52 6.75 -14.13
C ALA A 216 -7.42 8.27 -13.99
N GLU A 217 -8.47 9.02 -14.38
CA GLU A 217 -8.53 10.49 -14.27
C GLU A 217 -8.40 11.00 -12.83
N ASN A 218 -8.88 10.24 -11.85
CA ASN A 218 -8.77 10.56 -10.43
C ASN A 218 -7.51 9.96 -9.75
N ASN A 219 -6.54 9.53 -10.54
CA ASN A 219 -5.28 8.98 -10.03
C ASN A 219 -5.48 7.85 -9.00
N HIS A 220 -6.38 6.90 -9.31
CA HIS A 220 -6.66 5.74 -8.47
C HIS A 220 -5.39 4.98 -8.02
N TYR A 221 -4.40 4.86 -8.90
CA TYR A 221 -3.03 4.47 -8.57
C TYR A 221 -2.10 5.68 -8.67
N SER A 222 -1.11 5.76 -7.76
CA SER A 222 -0.07 6.80 -7.79
C SER A 222 0.76 6.78 -9.07
N THR A 223 0.77 5.65 -9.78
CA THR A 223 1.39 5.47 -11.09
C THR A 223 0.85 6.46 -12.13
N PHE A 224 -0.44 6.79 -12.11
CA PHE A 224 -1.01 7.75 -13.04
C PHE A 224 -0.43 9.17 -12.85
N ALA A 225 -0.01 9.53 -11.65
CA ALA A 225 0.64 10.80 -11.37
C ALA A 225 2.09 10.89 -11.92
N LEU A 226 2.65 9.77 -12.41
CA LEU A 226 3.98 9.74 -13.02
C LEU A 226 3.95 10.13 -14.50
N TYR A 227 2.78 10.13 -15.13
CA TYR A 227 2.63 10.56 -16.52
C TYR A 227 2.74 12.07 -16.67
N GLY A 228 3.35 12.51 -17.75
CA GLY A 228 3.16 13.88 -18.24
C GLY A 228 1.71 14.06 -18.77
N LYS A 229 1.17 15.25 -18.67
CA LYS A 229 -0.24 15.54 -19.01
C LYS A 229 -0.65 15.06 -20.41
N GLU A 230 0.17 15.32 -21.43
CA GLU A 230 -0.10 14.91 -22.82
C GLU A 230 -0.04 13.40 -22.97
N ALA A 231 1.05 12.76 -22.47
CA ALA A 231 1.21 11.31 -22.50
C ALA A 231 0.08 10.57 -21.77
N PHE A 232 -0.42 11.12 -20.64
CA PHE A 232 -1.57 10.56 -19.94
C PHE A 232 -2.83 10.57 -20.82
N GLN A 233 -3.12 11.69 -21.48
CA GLN A 233 -4.31 11.80 -22.33
C GLN A 233 -4.25 10.87 -23.54
N GLU A 234 -3.09 10.74 -24.19
CA GLU A 234 -2.88 9.81 -25.29
C GLU A 234 -3.04 8.36 -24.83
N SER A 235 -2.43 8.00 -23.68
CA SER A 235 -2.55 6.68 -23.09
C SER A 235 -3.98 6.36 -22.67
N LEU A 236 -4.72 7.33 -22.13
CA LEU A 236 -6.11 7.16 -21.74
C LEU A 236 -7.03 6.90 -22.96
N MET A 237 -6.82 7.61 -24.07
CA MET A 237 -7.54 7.33 -25.32
C MET A 237 -7.22 5.94 -25.86
N THR A 238 -5.95 5.57 -25.87
CA THR A 238 -5.52 4.23 -26.30
C THR A 238 -6.07 3.13 -25.38
N PHE A 239 -6.07 3.34 -24.08
CA PHE A 239 -6.68 2.43 -23.11
C PHE A 239 -8.16 2.18 -23.41
N GLN A 240 -8.92 3.26 -23.67
CA GLN A 240 -10.34 3.14 -24.02
C GLN A 240 -10.55 2.31 -25.30
N GLN A 241 -9.66 2.48 -26.29
CA GLN A 241 -9.71 1.69 -27.51
C GLN A 241 -9.33 0.22 -27.25
N ASN A 242 -8.25 -0.03 -26.51
CA ASN A 242 -7.83 -1.39 -26.15
C ASN A 242 -8.95 -2.15 -25.42
N ILE A 243 -9.62 -1.50 -24.47
CA ILE A 243 -10.77 -2.13 -23.76
C ILE A 243 -11.90 -2.47 -24.73
N LYS A 244 -12.24 -1.58 -25.68
CA LYS A 244 -13.29 -1.84 -26.68
C LYS A 244 -12.93 -3.00 -27.63
N ASP A 245 -11.64 -3.16 -27.92
CA ASP A 245 -11.17 -4.20 -28.84
C ASP A 245 -11.01 -5.57 -28.15
N ASN A 246 -10.78 -5.60 -26.84
CA ASN A 246 -10.48 -6.82 -26.08
C ASN A 246 -11.64 -7.33 -25.21
N PHE A 247 -12.72 -6.54 -25.03
CA PHE A 247 -13.86 -6.93 -24.18
C PHE A 247 -15.19 -6.68 -24.88
N ASP A 248 -16.04 -7.71 -24.92
CA ASP A 248 -17.35 -7.65 -25.58
C ASP A 248 -18.37 -6.83 -24.80
N ASP A 249 -18.32 -6.85 -23.46
CA ASP A 249 -19.26 -6.16 -22.59
C ASP A 249 -18.56 -5.03 -21.80
N LEU A 250 -18.74 -3.81 -22.24
CA LEU A 250 -18.11 -2.62 -21.66
C LEU A 250 -18.70 -2.19 -20.31
N GLU A 251 -19.86 -2.76 -19.92
CA GLU A 251 -20.45 -2.56 -18.60
C GLU A 251 -20.02 -3.62 -17.60
N GLN A 252 -19.45 -4.75 -18.06
CA GLN A 252 -19.06 -5.90 -17.25
C GLN A 252 -17.65 -6.39 -17.60
N ILE A 253 -16.68 -5.48 -17.68
CA ILE A 253 -15.27 -5.78 -17.92
C ILE A 253 -14.74 -6.57 -16.73
N LYS A 254 -14.21 -7.76 -16.97
CA LYS A 254 -13.74 -8.68 -15.93
C LYS A 254 -12.25 -8.91 -16.03
N TRP A 255 -11.55 -8.83 -14.89
CA TRP A 255 -10.13 -9.13 -14.80
C TRP A 255 -9.80 -9.73 -13.43
N THR A 256 -8.54 -10.12 -13.24
CA THR A 256 -8.04 -10.56 -11.95
C THR A 256 -6.91 -9.61 -11.51
N ASP A 257 -7.04 -9.06 -10.32
CA ASP A 257 -5.94 -8.35 -9.65
C ASP A 257 -5.22 -9.30 -8.71
N GLU A 258 -3.90 -9.18 -8.64
CA GLU A 258 -3.07 -9.98 -7.75
C GLU A 258 -2.26 -9.09 -6.82
N ASN A 259 -2.14 -9.53 -5.56
CA ASN A 259 -1.23 -8.96 -4.57
C ASN A 259 -0.61 -10.08 -3.76
N ILE A 260 0.55 -9.82 -3.14
CA ILE A 260 1.24 -10.77 -2.26
C ILE A 260 1.25 -10.25 -0.83
N LEU A 261 1.08 -11.15 0.12
CA LEU A 261 1.38 -10.94 1.53
C LEU A 261 2.64 -11.72 1.88
N ILE A 262 3.61 -11.05 2.47
CA ILE A 262 4.87 -11.61 2.94
C ILE A 262 4.88 -11.51 4.46
N GLU A 263 4.93 -12.65 5.15
CA GLU A 263 5.15 -12.72 6.60
C GLU A 263 6.64 -12.89 6.88
N ILE A 264 7.18 -12.01 7.71
CA ILE A 264 8.60 -11.91 8.02
C ILE A 264 8.76 -11.97 9.54
N ARG A 265 9.79 -12.66 10.01
CA ARG A 265 10.16 -12.77 11.42
C ARG A 265 11.60 -12.32 11.62
N LYS A 266 11.83 -11.78 12.79
CA LYS A 266 13.14 -11.47 13.34
C LYS A 266 13.98 -12.73 13.56
#